data_b4da47382b38161f24e43c8f0033c148
#
_entry.id   b4da47382b38161f24e43c8f0033c148
#
_cell.length_a   1.000
_cell.length_b   1.000
_cell.length_c   1.000
_cell.angle_alpha   90.00
_cell.angle_beta   90.00
_cell.angle_gamma   90.00
#
_symmetry.space_group_name_H-M   'P 1'
#
loop_
_entity.id
_entity.type
_entity.pdbx_description
1 polymer ?
#
loop_
_entity_poly.entity_id
_entity_poly.type
_entity_poly.pdbx_seq_one_letter_code
_entity_poly.pdbx_strand_id
1 'polypeptide(L)'
;MPKVAVGGTFQYLHDGHAKLIKKAFEIAADGKVYIGLTSDEMLQKMHTIETYERRRTQMLRYLMEIGFPEDTYEVTKLNDPYGPSLEEDFDYIIVSPETYSVALKINLIREQNGKKLLKIVYVEYVMAEDGIPISSTRIAQGEIDRHGRRVKKSSLKNSNI
;
A
#
# COMPACT_ATOMS: atom_id res chain seq x y z
N MET A 1 15.79 15.38 7.35
CA MET A 1 15.47 13.94 7.18
C MET A 1 13.97 13.75 7.16
N PRO A 2 13.38 13.56 5.98
CA PRO A 2 11.93 13.48 5.85
C PRO A 2 11.32 12.27 6.55
N LYS A 3 10.14 12.46 7.13
CA LYS A 3 9.29 11.39 7.62
C LYS A 3 8.17 11.19 6.61
N VAL A 4 8.12 10.02 6.02
CA VAL A 4 7.19 9.72 4.92
C VAL A 4 6.21 8.63 5.33
N ALA A 5 4.92 8.89 5.20
CA ALA A 5 3.87 7.92 5.51
C ALA A 5 3.31 7.31 4.23
N VAL A 6 3.03 6.01 4.28
CA VAL A 6 2.31 5.31 3.23
C VAL A 6 1.47 4.22 3.89
N GLY A 7 0.22 4.12 3.51
CA GLY A 7 -0.69 3.16 4.14
C GLY A 7 -1.52 2.42 3.14
N GLY A 8 -1.99 1.24 3.51
CA GLY A 8 -2.86 0.43 2.69
C GLY A 8 -3.06 -0.97 3.23
N THR A 9 -3.80 -1.76 2.51
CA THR A 9 -4.02 -3.16 2.84
C THR A 9 -2.84 -4.03 2.44
N PHE A 10 -2.24 -3.75 1.30
CA PHE A 10 -1.07 -4.45 0.76
C PHE A 10 -1.26 -5.96 0.69
N GLN A 11 -2.42 -6.36 0.18
CA GLN A 11 -2.71 -7.77 -0.05
C GLN A 11 -2.18 -8.19 -1.42
N TYR A 12 -1.57 -9.38 -1.48
CA TYR A 12 -0.97 -9.90 -2.72
C TYR A 12 -0.04 -8.86 -3.35
N LEU A 13 1.08 -8.59 -2.70
CA LEU A 13 2.02 -7.57 -3.16
C LEU A 13 2.28 -7.68 -4.66
N HIS A 14 2.02 -6.59 -5.37
CA HIS A 14 2.11 -6.53 -6.83
C HIS A 14 2.85 -5.26 -7.27
N ASP A 15 3.00 -5.09 -8.58
CA ASP A 15 3.78 -3.99 -9.13
C ASP A 15 3.23 -2.60 -8.77
N GLY A 16 1.92 -2.49 -8.57
CA GLY A 16 1.32 -1.25 -8.08
C GLY A 16 1.80 -0.89 -6.67
N HIS A 17 1.83 -1.88 -5.79
CA HIS A 17 2.37 -1.70 -4.44
C HIS A 17 3.87 -1.38 -4.48
N ALA A 18 4.62 -2.06 -5.34
CA ALA A 18 6.06 -1.82 -5.49
C ALA A 18 6.35 -0.39 -5.91
N LYS A 19 5.59 0.15 -6.85
CA LYS A 19 5.74 1.53 -7.31
C LYS A 19 5.49 2.51 -6.16
N LEU A 20 4.43 2.27 -5.38
CA LEU A 20 4.06 3.10 -4.24
C LEU A 20 5.15 3.10 -3.17
N ILE A 21 5.62 1.93 -2.79
CA ILE A 21 6.67 1.77 -1.76
C ILE A 21 7.99 2.40 -2.22
N LYS A 22 8.39 2.13 -3.45
CA LYS A 22 9.63 2.70 -4.00
C LYS A 22 9.59 4.23 -4.03
N LYS A 23 8.43 4.81 -4.35
CA LYS A 23 8.25 6.25 -4.32
C LYS A 23 8.41 6.80 -2.91
N ALA A 24 7.87 6.10 -1.92
CA ALA A 24 8.02 6.50 -0.52
C ALA A 24 9.49 6.56 -0.10
N PHE A 25 10.29 5.54 -0.44
CA PHE A 25 11.71 5.53 -0.12
C PHE A 25 12.49 6.58 -0.91
N GLU A 26 12.13 6.82 -2.16
CA GLU A 26 12.73 7.88 -2.96
C GLU A 26 12.53 9.26 -2.32
N ILE A 27 11.30 9.55 -1.90
CA ILE A 27 10.97 10.83 -1.26
C ILE A 27 11.64 10.94 0.11
N ALA A 28 11.71 9.85 0.86
CA ALA A 28 12.33 9.85 2.18
C ALA A 28 13.84 10.11 2.13
N ALA A 29 14.48 9.70 1.04
CA ALA A 29 15.93 9.83 0.86
C ALA A 29 16.69 9.26 2.08
N ASP A 30 17.30 10.11 2.90
CA ASP A 30 18.01 9.71 4.12
C ASP A 30 17.11 9.69 5.36
N GLY A 31 15.81 9.95 5.19
CA GLY A 31 14.83 9.92 6.27
C GLY A 31 14.25 8.53 6.51
N LYS A 32 12.99 8.48 6.90
CA LYS A 32 12.36 7.22 7.28
C LYS A 32 10.96 7.07 6.69
N VAL A 33 10.62 5.84 6.29
CA VAL A 33 9.31 5.49 5.74
C VAL A 33 8.51 4.75 6.81
N TYR A 34 7.28 5.21 7.03
CA TYR A 34 6.34 4.60 7.97
C TYR A 34 5.23 3.95 7.15
N ILE A 35 5.21 2.61 7.15
CA ILE A 35 4.28 1.81 6.36
C ILE A 35 3.16 1.33 7.27
N GLY A 36 1.94 1.81 7.03
CA GLY A 36 0.78 1.40 7.80
C GLY A 36 0.02 0.29 7.08
N LEU A 37 -0.18 -0.84 7.75
CA LEU A 37 -0.98 -1.95 7.23
C LEU A 37 -2.30 -2.00 7.96
N THR A 38 -3.40 -2.06 7.23
CA THR A 38 -4.73 -2.14 7.84
C THR A 38 -4.87 -3.41 8.69
N SER A 39 -5.48 -3.26 9.86
CA SER A 39 -5.77 -4.38 10.75
C SER A 39 -6.85 -5.28 10.17
N ASP A 40 -6.97 -6.49 10.69
CA ASP A 40 -8.03 -7.41 10.27
C ASP A 40 -9.41 -6.86 10.63
N GLU A 41 -9.53 -6.17 11.75
CA GLU A 41 -10.77 -5.54 12.20
C GLU A 41 -11.24 -4.44 11.26
N MET A 42 -10.32 -3.70 10.66
CA MET A 42 -10.64 -2.69 9.65
C MET A 42 -11.21 -3.29 8.37
N LEU A 43 -10.84 -4.53 8.09
CA LEU A 43 -11.14 -5.20 6.82
C LEU A 43 -12.32 -6.16 6.94
N GLN A 44 -13.41 -5.73 7.55
CA GLN A 44 -14.64 -6.50 7.61
C GLN A 44 -15.27 -6.58 6.21
N LYS A 45 -14.58 -7.31 5.33
CA LYS A 45 -14.94 -7.40 3.92
C LYS A 45 -15.62 -8.70 3.58
N MET A 46 -16.37 -8.67 2.48
CA MET A 46 -17.14 -9.81 1.99
C MET A 46 -16.30 -10.88 1.30
N HIS A 47 -15.02 -10.64 1.06
CA HIS A 47 -14.13 -11.60 0.43
C HIS A 47 -12.95 -11.91 1.33
N THR A 48 -12.33 -13.06 1.10
CA THR A 48 -11.19 -13.51 1.91
C THR A 48 -10.00 -12.59 1.70
N ILE A 49 -9.52 -12.02 2.79
CA ILE A 49 -8.31 -11.21 2.80
C ILE A 49 -7.30 -11.92 3.69
N GLU A 50 -6.04 -11.90 3.30
CA GLU A 50 -4.97 -12.45 4.11
C GLU A 50 -4.90 -11.74 5.46
N THR A 51 -4.55 -12.48 6.53
CA THR A 51 -4.45 -11.91 7.87
C THR A 51 -3.40 -10.80 7.92
N TYR A 52 -3.54 -9.91 8.89
CA TYR A 52 -2.55 -8.87 9.14
C TYR A 52 -1.16 -9.46 9.29
N GLU A 53 -1.00 -10.51 10.09
CA GLU A 53 0.30 -11.12 10.34
C GLU A 53 0.94 -11.64 9.05
N ARG A 54 0.14 -12.24 8.17
CA ARG A 54 0.64 -12.72 6.89
C ARG A 54 1.04 -11.57 5.97
N ARG A 55 0.22 -10.53 5.89
CA ARG A 55 0.52 -9.34 5.09
C ARG A 55 1.76 -8.62 5.61
N ARG A 56 1.91 -8.54 6.92
CA ARG A 56 3.10 -7.96 7.54
C ARG A 56 4.36 -8.75 7.20
N THR A 57 4.31 -10.06 7.34
CA THR A 57 5.44 -10.94 7.01
C THR A 57 5.85 -10.79 5.54
N GLN A 58 4.88 -10.73 4.65
CA GLN A 58 5.14 -10.54 3.22
C GLN A 58 5.77 -9.17 2.93
N MET A 59 5.28 -8.12 3.57
CA MET A 59 5.85 -6.78 3.42
C MET A 59 7.28 -6.73 3.90
N LEU A 60 7.57 -7.26 5.07
CA LEU A 60 8.93 -7.28 5.62
C LEU A 60 9.88 -8.07 4.72
N ARG A 61 9.43 -9.19 4.19
CA ARG A 61 10.21 -9.99 3.26
C ARG A 61 10.50 -9.21 1.97
N TYR A 62 9.49 -8.54 1.43
CA TYR A 62 9.64 -7.72 0.23
C TYR A 62 10.69 -6.61 0.44
N LEU A 63 10.60 -5.89 1.56
CA LEU A 63 11.53 -4.81 1.87
C LEU A 63 12.97 -5.33 2.02
N MET A 64 13.13 -6.48 2.64
CA MET A 64 14.43 -7.11 2.80
C MET A 64 15.01 -7.56 1.45
N GLU A 65 14.19 -8.16 0.60
CA GLU A 65 14.62 -8.64 -0.72
C GLU A 65 15.05 -7.50 -1.64
N ILE A 66 14.37 -6.35 -1.57
CA ILE A 66 14.74 -5.15 -2.32
C ILE A 66 16.05 -4.55 -1.76
N GLY A 67 16.32 -4.75 -0.47
CA GLY A 67 17.55 -4.29 0.15
C GLY A 67 17.43 -3.01 0.93
N PHE A 68 16.21 -2.61 1.34
CA PHE A 68 16.06 -1.43 2.21
C PHE A 68 16.55 -1.77 3.62
N PRO A 69 17.44 -0.95 4.21
CA PRO A 69 17.92 -1.19 5.58
C PRO A 69 16.79 -1.08 6.60
N GLU A 70 16.83 -1.94 7.62
CA GLU A 70 15.77 -2.00 8.65
C GLU A 70 15.56 -0.70 9.42
N ASP A 71 16.61 0.10 9.58
CA ASP A 71 16.51 1.37 10.30
C ASP A 71 15.87 2.48 9.45
N THR A 72 15.57 2.23 8.17
CA THR A 72 14.99 3.21 7.27
C THR A 72 13.48 3.10 7.16
N TYR A 73 12.86 2.13 7.81
CA TYR A 73 11.41 1.98 7.78
C TYR A 73 10.86 1.39 9.07
N GLU A 74 9.55 1.55 9.22
CA GLU A 74 8.80 0.98 10.32
C GLU A 74 7.45 0.54 9.77
N VAL A 75 7.02 -0.69 10.11
CA VAL A 75 5.71 -1.23 9.70
C VAL A 75 4.80 -1.22 10.91
N THR A 76 3.67 -0.53 10.81
CA THR A 76 2.72 -0.37 11.90
C THR A 76 1.33 -0.86 11.51
N LYS A 77 0.54 -1.25 12.51
CA LYS A 77 -0.84 -1.67 12.30
C LYS A 77 -1.76 -0.45 12.33
N LEU A 78 -2.62 -0.33 11.33
CA LEU A 78 -3.65 0.71 11.27
C LEU A 78 -4.97 0.14 11.76
N ASN A 79 -5.52 0.73 12.82
CA ASN A 79 -6.83 0.34 13.36
C ASN A 79 -7.94 1.26 12.87
N ASP A 80 -7.60 2.33 12.18
CA ASP A 80 -8.52 3.25 11.53
C ASP A 80 -7.84 3.81 10.27
N PRO A 81 -8.58 4.49 9.37
CA PRO A 81 -8.01 4.95 8.10
C PRO A 81 -6.89 5.96 8.23
N TYR A 82 -6.81 6.65 9.35
CA TYR A 82 -5.85 7.75 9.52
C TYR A 82 -4.57 7.33 10.22
N GLY A 83 -4.65 6.31 11.12
CA GLY A 83 -3.53 5.88 11.92
C GLY A 83 -2.90 7.05 12.66
N PRO A 84 -1.56 7.12 12.71
CA PRO A 84 -0.87 8.22 13.39
C PRO A 84 -0.85 9.52 12.58
N SER A 85 -1.40 9.56 11.37
CA SER A 85 -1.29 10.72 10.47
C SER A 85 -2.01 11.97 10.98
N LEU A 86 -2.97 11.82 11.89
CA LEU A 86 -3.64 12.97 12.48
C LEU A 86 -2.79 13.65 13.56
N GLU A 87 -1.95 12.91 14.24
CA GLU A 87 -1.20 13.39 15.41
C GLU A 87 0.28 13.65 15.10
N GLU A 88 0.94 12.77 14.35
CA GLU A 88 2.35 12.88 14.08
C GLU A 88 2.62 13.80 12.89
N ASP A 89 3.75 14.51 12.95
CA ASP A 89 4.16 15.44 11.91
C ASP A 89 5.00 14.73 10.86
N PHE A 90 4.33 13.99 9.98
CA PHE A 90 4.95 13.49 8.77
C PHE A 90 5.17 14.65 7.80
N ASP A 91 6.20 14.56 6.99
CA ASP A 91 6.47 15.56 5.96
C ASP A 91 5.69 15.26 4.69
N TYR A 92 5.54 13.99 4.35
CA TYR A 92 4.88 13.52 3.14
C TYR A 92 3.96 12.35 3.43
N ILE A 93 2.89 12.25 2.65
CA ILE A 93 2.08 11.05 2.58
C ILE A 93 2.00 10.61 1.12
N ILE A 94 2.36 9.35 0.86
CA ILE A 94 2.33 8.80 -0.48
C ILE A 94 1.01 8.08 -0.66
N VAL A 95 0.29 8.40 -1.71
CA VAL A 95 -1.05 7.86 -1.95
C VAL A 95 -1.21 7.32 -3.36
N SER A 96 -2.11 6.34 -3.47
CA SER A 96 -2.62 5.83 -4.74
C SER A 96 -3.98 6.47 -5.00
N PRO A 97 -4.59 6.21 -6.18
CA PRO A 97 -5.97 6.65 -6.40
C PRO A 97 -6.96 6.19 -5.33
N GLU A 98 -6.71 5.02 -4.71
CA GLU A 98 -7.59 4.48 -3.67
C GLU A 98 -7.48 5.21 -2.33
N THR A 99 -6.31 5.75 -2.00
CA THR A 99 -6.07 6.39 -0.69
C THR A 99 -5.99 7.91 -0.75
N TYR A 100 -6.08 8.49 -1.93
CA TYR A 100 -5.98 9.93 -2.11
C TYR A 100 -7.03 10.70 -1.30
N SER A 101 -8.28 10.24 -1.30
CA SER A 101 -9.36 10.90 -0.55
C SER A 101 -9.11 10.88 0.95
N VAL A 102 -8.48 9.81 1.46
CA VAL A 102 -8.11 9.72 2.87
C VAL A 102 -7.07 10.78 3.23
N ALA A 103 -6.08 10.98 2.37
CA ALA A 103 -5.04 11.99 2.61
C ALA A 103 -5.62 13.40 2.63
N LEU A 104 -6.58 13.70 1.74
CA LEU A 104 -7.28 14.99 1.76
C LEU A 104 -8.00 15.20 3.08
N LYS A 105 -8.66 14.16 3.59
CA LYS A 105 -9.39 14.21 4.86
C LYS A 105 -8.44 14.38 6.04
N ILE A 106 -7.30 13.69 6.02
CA ILE A 106 -6.26 13.86 7.04
C ILE A 106 -5.85 15.33 7.13
N ASN A 107 -5.54 15.95 5.99
CA ASN A 107 -5.12 17.34 5.98
C ASN A 107 -6.22 18.30 6.41
N LEU A 108 -7.47 18.00 6.07
CA LEU A 108 -8.59 18.80 6.52
C LEU A 108 -8.70 18.80 8.06
N ILE A 109 -8.58 17.63 8.65
CA ILE A 109 -8.63 17.48 10.12
C ILE A 109 -7.43 18.15 10.78
N ARG A 110 -6.23 17.97 10.18
CA ARG A 110 -5.01 18.60 10.70
C ARG A 110 -5.13 20.12 10.68
N GLU A 111 -5.65 20.68 9.60
CA GLU A 111 -5.86 22.12 9.48
C GLU A 111 -6.81 22.63 10.55
N GLN A 112 -7.92 21.92 10.79
CA GLN A 112 -8.88 22.27 11.83
C GLN A 112 -8.27 22.28 13.24
N ASN A 113 -7.24 21.45 13.45
CA ASN A 113 -6.53 21.33 14.72
C ASN A 113 -5.26 22.17 14.78
N GLY A 114 -5.05 23.07 13.83
CA GLY A 114 -3.91 23.96 13.80
C GLY A 114 -2.58 23.26 13.53
N LYS A 115 -2.61 22.06 12.92
CA LYS A 115 -1.42 21.29 12.63
C LYS A 115 -0.94 21.52 11.19
N LYS A 116 0.36 21.34 10.99
CA LYS A 116 0.99 21.42 9.68
C LYS A 116 0.39 20.39 8.73
N LEU A 117 0.13 20.80 7.49
CA LEU A 117 -0.38 19.87 6.48
C LEU A 117 0.74 18.96 5.97
N LEU A 118 0.38 17.72 5.64
CA LEU A 118 1.29 16.79 4.99
C LEU A 118 1.31 17.10 3.49
N LYS A 119 2.47 16.97 2.87
CA LYS A 119 2.57 17.08 1.41
C LYS A 119 2.12 15.76 0.80
N ILE A 120 1.12 15.82 -0.06
CA ILE A 120 0.55 14.63 -0.69
C ILE A 120 1.29 14.33 -1.98
N VAL A 121 1.82 13.12 -2.11
CA VAL A 121 2.48 12.64 -3.33
C VAL A 121 1.59 11.56 -3.93
N TYR A 122 1.02 11.86 -5.09
CA TYR A 122 0.07 10.98 -5.78
C TYR A 122 0.82 10.07 -6.75
N VAL A 123 0.57 8.77 -6.66
CA VAL A 123 1.19 7.74 -7.50
C VAL A 123 0.08 7.03 -8.27
N GLU A 124 0.17 7.07 -9.59
CA GLU A 124 -0.81 6.43 -10.46
C GLU A 124 -0.77 4.91 -10.40
N TYR A 125 -1.85 4.27 -10.82
CA TYR A 125 -1.90 2.82 -10.99
C TYR A 125 -0.83 2.33 -11.95
N VAL A 126 -0.36 1.10 -11.71
CA VAL A 126 0.42 0.36 -12.71
C VAL A 126 -0.57 -0.47 -13.53
N MET A 127 -0.50 -0.36 -14.83
CA MET A 127 -1.43 -1.07 -15.72
C MET A 127 -0.97 -2.51 -15.96
N ALA A 128 -1.93 -3.43 -16.01
CA ALA A 128 -1.70 -4.77 -16.48
C ALA A 128 -1.53 -4.75 -18.01
N GLU A 129 -1.16 -5.88 -18.59
CA GLU A 129 -0.94 -5.97 -20.04
C GLU A 129 -2.20 -5.68 -20.86
N ASP A 130 -3.38 -5.83 -20.25
CA ASP A 130 -4.66 -5.53 -20.90
C ASP A 130 -5.09 -4.06 -20.80
N GLY A 131 -4.23 -3.20 -20.21
CA GLY A 131 -4.51 -1.78 -20.06
C GLY A 131 -5.46 -1.44 -18.91
N ILE A 132 -5.77 -2.42 -18.07
CA ILE A 132 -6.58 -2.24 -16.87
C ILE A 132 -5.64 -2.28 -15.65
N PRO A 133 -5.87 -1.46 -14.61
CA PRO A 133 -4.97 -1.44 -13.46
C PRO A 133 -4.78 -2.81 -12.80
N ILE A 134 -3.56 -3.06 -12.35
CA ILE A 134 -3.26 -4.22 -11.52
C ILE A 134 -3.96 -4.00 -10.17
N SER A 135 -4.66 -5.01 -9.68
CA SER A 135 -5.32 -4.95 -8.38
C SER A 135 -5.26 -6.30 -7.67
N SER A 136 -5.29 -6.26 -6.35
CA SER A 136 -5.32 -7.47 -5.54
C SER A 136 -6.56 -8.32 -5.83
N THR A 137 -7.69 -7.66 -6.13
CA THR A 137 -8.93 -8.36 -6.48
C THR A 137 -8.76 -9.18 -7.74
N ARG A 138 -8.16 -8.62 -8.78
CA ARG A 138 -7.93 -9.34 -10.04
C ARG A 138 -6.96 -10.51 -9.86
N ILE A 139 -5.95 -10.32 -9.01
CA ILE A 139 -5.01 -11.40 -8.69
C ILE A 139 -5.74 -12.52 -7.95
N ALA A 140 -6.55 -12.18 -6.96
CA ALA A 140 -7.34 -13.15 -6.19
C ALA A 140 -8.31 -13.92 -7.08
N GLN A 141 -8.86 -13.28 -8.11
CA GLN A 141 -9.77 -13.91 -9.06
C GLN A 141 -9.08 -14.75 -10.13
N GLY A 142 -7.74 -14.75 -10.12
CA GLY A 142 -6.96 -15.51 -11.09
C GLY A 142 -6.91 -14.91 -12.50
N GLU A 143 -7.24 -13.64 -12.65
CA GLU A 143 -7.21 -12.96 -13.95
C GLU A 143 -5.80 -12.60 -14.40
N ILE A 144 -4.99 -12.13 -13.47
CA ILE A 144 -3.61 -11.68 -13.73
C ILE A 144 -2.70 -12.16 -12.62
N ASP A 145 -1.39 -12.13 -12.87
CA ASP A 145 -0.38 -12.32 -11.84
C ASP A 145 0.02 -10.97 -11.22
N ARG A 146 0.97 -11.01 -10.29
CA ARG A 146 1.43 -9.80 -9.56
C ARG A 146 2.06 -8.75 -10.48
N HIS A 147 2.48 -9.13 -11.67
CA HIS A 147 3.10 -8.24 -12.67
C HIS A 147 2.12 -7.77 -13.73
N GLY A 148 0.84 -8.16 -13.61
CA GLY A 148 -0.20 -7.77 -14.55
C GLY A 148 -0.24 -8.60 -15.81
N ARG A 149 0.42 -9.75 -15.83
CA ARG A 149 0.36 -10.68 -16.94
C ARG A 149 -0.91 -11.51 -16.83
N ARG A 150 -1.60 -11.70 -17.95
CA ARG A 150 -2.79 -12.52 -17.94
C ARG A 150 -2.49 -13.97 -17.64
N VAL A 151 -3.31 -14.57 -16.77
CA VAL A 151 -3.25 -15.99 -16.50
C VAL A 151 -3.91 -16.73 -17.64
N LYS A 152 -3.27 -17.79 -18.17
CA LYS A 152 -3.79 -18.57 -19.29
C LYS A 152 -5.01 -19.36 -18.87
N LYS A 153 -6.19 -18.98 -19.37
CA LYS A 153 -7.45 -19.64 -19.05
C LYS A 153 -7.51 -21.10 -19.47
N SER A 154 -6.79 -21.47 -20.53
CA SER A 154 -6.73 -22.86 -20.99
C SER A 154 -6.18 -23.82 -19.95
N SER A 155 -5.23 -23.35 -19.14
CA SER A 155 -4.66 -24.15 -18.05
C SER A 155 -5.67 -24.40 -16.93
N LEU A 156 -6.54 -23.44 -16.67
CA LEU A 156 -7.57 -23.53 -15.65
C LEU A 156 -8.69 -24.49 -16.06
N LYS A 157 -9.07 -24.49 -17.33
CA LYS A 157 -10.08 -25.39 -17.85
C LYS A 157 -9.64 -26.86 -17.77
N ASN A 158 -8.37 -27.12 -18.04
CA ASN A 158 -7.83 -28.48 -18.02
C ASN A 158 -7.75 -29.06 -16.60
N SER A 159 -7.67 -28.22 -15.59
CA SER A 159 -7.62 -28.66 -14.19
C SER A 159 -8.98 -29.04 -13.64
N ASN A 160 -10.08 -28.72 -14.33
CA ASN A 160 -11.44 -28.98 -13.88
C ASN A 160 -12.09 -30.22 -14.52
N ILE A 161 -11.37 -30.94 -15.31
CA ILE A 161 -11.88 -32.12 -16.01
C ILE A 161 -11.55 -33.40 -15.25
#